data_143bc58f2d540c99989498fc2f3af724
#
_entry.id   143bc58f2d540c99989498fc2f3af724
#
_cell.length_a   1.000
_cell.length_b   1.000
_cell.length_c   1.000
_cell.angle_alpha   90.00
_cell.angle_beta   90.00
_cell.angle_gamma   90.00
#
_symmetry.space_group_name_H-M   'P 1'
#
loop_
_entity.id
_entity.type
_entity.pdbx_description
1 polymer ?
#
loop_
_entity_poly.entity_id
_entity_poly.type
_entity_poly.pdbx_seq_one_letter_code
_entity_poly.pdbx_strand_id
1 'polypeptide(L)'
;MITAIITGASVGIGKASAQAFLAEGYTVHNVSRRPCPVEGVNNILCDLTCDDAIAATCDELKQVITESQSVALVHNACQMRKDSTSQCTSESLREALEVNLVAANSLNQQLLGHLPRSSSVLYIGSTLSEKAVPGSFSYVISKHALLGMMRASCQDLMGSGIHTALI
;
A
#
# COMPACT_ATOMS: atom_id res chain seq x y z
N MET A 1 15.18 -2.03 -15.54
CA MET A 1 14.73 -0.92 -14.68
C MET A 1 14.30 -1.52 -13.35
N ILE A 2 14.54 -0.82 -12.24
CA ILE A 2 13.97 -1.18 -10.92
C ILE A 2 12.87 -0.18 -10.57
N THR A 3 11.76 -0.62 -10.06
CA THR A 3 10.56 0.22 -9.91
C THR A 3 10.01 0.17 -8.50
N ALA A 4 9.58 1.30 -7.97
CA ALA A 4 8.81 1.40 -6.73
C ALA A 4 7.39 1.93 -7.03
N ILE A 5 6.38 1.20 -6.61
CA ILE A 5 4.97 1.58 -6.68
C ILE A 5 4.52 1.84 -5.25
N ILE A 6 4.15 3.08 -4.95
CA ILE A 6 3.86 3.52 -3.57
C ILE A 6 2.45 4.07 -3.51
N THR A 7 1.60 3.48 -2.69
CA THR A 7 0.28 4.06 -2.43
C THR A 7 0.39 5.20 -1.42
N GLY A 8 -0.25 6.35 -1.70
CA GLY A 8 -0.30 7.48 -0.77
C GLY A 8 1.01 8.25 -0.61
N ALA A 9 1.82 8.40 -1.66
CA ALA A 9 3.08 9.14 -1.60
C ALA A 9 2.94 10.67 -1.68
N SER A 10 1.74 11.22 -1.60
CA SER A 10 1.54 12.68 -1.66
C SER A 10 2.07 13.44 -0.44
N VAL A 11 2.15 12.81 0.72
CA VAL A 11 2.60 13.41 1.99
C VAL A 11 3.26 12.36 2.91
N GLY A 12 3.86 12.82 4.01
CA GLY A 12 4.31 11.99 5.14
C GLY A 12 5.31 10.91 4.75
N ILE A 13 5.14 9.70 5.31
CA ILE A 13 6.04 8.55 5.11
C ILE A 13 6.11 8.19 3.63
N GLY A 14 4.98 8.13 2.92
CA GLY A 14 4.97 7.79 1.50
C GLY A 14 5.79 8.76 0.64
N LYS A 15 5.69 10.09 0.92
CA LYS A 15 6.53 11.10 0.24
C LYS A 15 8.02 10.89 0.53
N ALA A 16 8.37 10.65 1.79
CA ALA A 16 9.76 10.41 2.17
C ALA A 16 10.31 9.12 1.54
N SER A 17 9.48 8.06 1.49
CA SER A 17 9.82 6.82 0.80
C SER A 17 10.04 7.04 -0.70
N ALA A 18 9.19 7.84 -1.35
CA ALA A 18 9.37 8.18 -2.77
C ALA A 18 10.69 8.88 -3.02
N GLN A 19 11.09 9.83 -2.17
CA GLN A 19 12.39 10.49 -2.24
C GLN A 19 13.56 9.52 -2.07
N ALA A 20 13.45 8.60 -1.09
CA ALA A 20 14.49 7.61 -0.83
C ALA A 20 14.65 6.63 -2.00
N PHE A 21 13.55 6.13 -2.57
CA PHE A 21 13.59 5.24 -3.72
C PHE A 21 14.18 5.92 -4.97
N LEU A 22 13.83 7.20 -5.22
CA LEU A 22 14.43 7.98 -6.31
C LEU A 22 15.95 8.13 -6.13
N ALA A 23 16.40 8.43 -4.91
CA ALA A 23 17.82 8.57 -4.60
C ALA A 23 18.62 7.26 -4.83
N GLU A 24 17.96 6.11 -4.67
CA GLU A 24 18.52 4.78 -4.95
C GLU A 24 18.36 4.34 -6.41
N GLY A 25 17.91 5.24 -7.30
CA GLY A 25 17.82 4.99 -8.74
C GLY A 25 16.59 4.21 -9.20
N TYR A 26 15.54 4.11 -8.36
CA TYR A 26 14.27 3.54 -8.77
C TYR A 26 13.45 4.49 -9.63
N THR A 27 12.73 3.96 -10.60
CA THR A 27 11.58 4.65 -11.18
C THR A 27 10.42 4.56 -10.20
N VAL A 28 9.88 5.71 -9.77
CA VAL A 28 8.87 5.76 -8.71
C VAL A 28 7.51 6.14 -9.27
N HIS A 29 6.49 5.36 -8.94
CA HIS A 29 5.09 5.61 -9.23
C HIS A 29 4.31 5.84 -7.94
N ASN A 30 3.62 6.97 -7.85
CA ASN A 30 2.69 7.28 -6.76
C ASN A 30 1.28 6.95 -7.18
N VAL A 31 0.58 6.13 -6.40
CA VAL A 31 -0.84 5.81 -6.57
C VAL A 31 -1.63 6.47 -5.45
N SER A 32 -2.28 7.58 -5.72
CA SER A 32 -3.08 8.29 -4.72
C SER A 32 -4.00 9.34 -5.35
N ARG A 33 -4.94 9.87 -4.57
CA ARG A 33 -5.86 10.93 -5.01
C ARG A 33 -5.18 12.27 -5.32
N ARG A 34 -3.98 12.49 -4.78
CA ARG A 34 -3.22 13.74 -4.94
C ARG A 34 -1.83 13.43 -5.45
N PRO A 35 -1.28 14.25 -6.34
CA PRO A 35 0.07 14.03 -6.83
C PRO A 35 1.11 14.11 -5.70
N CYS A 36 2.17 13.33 -5.82
CA CYS A 36 3.38 13.50 -5.04
C CYS A 36 4.13 14.75 -5.53
N PRO A 37 4.51 15.68 -4.65
CA PRO A 37 5.19 16.90 -5.05
C PRO A 37 6.69 16.73 -5.29
N VAL A 38 7.21 15.52 -5.25
CA VAL A 38 8.63 15.21 -5.47
C VAL A 38 8.87 15.10 -6.98
N GLU A 39 9.83 15.86 -7.47
CA GLU A 39 10.23 15.82 -8.88
C GLU A 39 10.76 14.42 -9.25
N GLY A 40 10.41 13.95 -10.44
CA GLY A 40 10.77 12.60 -10.92
C GLY A 40 9.80 11.50 -10.53
N VAL A 41 8.78 11.77 -9.71
CA VAL A 41 7.73 10.80 -9.40
C VAL A 41 6.63 10.79 -10.46
N ASN A 42 6.35 9.64 -11.03
CA ASN A 42 5.21 9.42 -11.91
C ASN A 42 3.92 9.33 -11.08
N ASN A 43 2.93 10.16 -11.38
CA ASN A 43 1.71 10.23 -10.60
C ASN A 43 0.54 9.58 -11.32
N ILE A 44 -0.03 8.53 -10.73
CA ILE A 44 -1.26 7.88 -11.15
C ILE A 44 -2.36 8.28 -10.14
N LEU A 45 -3.33 9.06 -10.62
CA LEU A 45 -4.41 9.54 -9.75
C LEU A 45 -5.44 8.43 -9.59
N CYS A 46 -5.60 7.94 -8.36
CA CYS A 46 -6.50 6.84 -8.02
C CYS A 46 -7.18 7.09 -6.68
N ASP A 47 -8.49 6.95 -6.65
CA ASP A 47 -9.23 6.79 -5.40
C ASP A 47 -9.25 5.31 -5.02
N LEU A 48 -8.54 4.98 -3.96
CA LEU A 48 -8.39 3.60 -3.46
C LEU A 48 -9.68 3.05 -2.80
N THR A 49 -10.77 3.80 -2.79
CA THR A 49 -12.11 3.33 -2.38
C THR A 49 -12.99 2.98 -3.58
N CYS A 50 -12.47 3.10 -4.79
CA CYS A 50 -13.20 2.85 -6.03
C CYS A 50 -12.58 1.69 -6.81
N ASP A 51 -13.28 0.56 -6.88
CA ASP A 51 -12.79 -0.66 -7.54
C ASP A 51 -12.47 -0.44 -9.02
N ASP A 52 -13.27 0.35 -9.74
CA ASP A 52 -13.02 0.66 -11.15
C ASP A 52 -11.73 1.50 -11.32
N ALA A 53 -11.48 2.44 -10.41
CA ALA A 53 -10.26 3.24 -10.41
C ALA A 53 -9.03 2.38 -10.10
N ILE A 54 -9.14 1.44 -9.15
CA ILE A 54 -8.09 0.48 -8.84
C ILE A 54 -7.81 -0.42 -10.05
N ALA A 55 -8.85 -0.94 -10.71
CA ALA A 55 -8.69 -1.80 -11.88
C ALA A 55 -7.98 -1.07 -13.03
N ALA A 56 -8.41 0.15 -13.38
CA ALA A 56 -7.75 0.97 -14.40
C ALA A 56 -6.28 1.27 -14.05
N THR A 57 -6.01 1.59 -12.78
CA THR A 57 -4.65 1.81 -12.27
C THR A 57 -3.80 0.54 -12.39
N CYS A 58 -4.34 -0.62 -12.06
CA CYS A 58 -3.63 -1.88 -12.19
C CYS A 58 -3.29 -2.21 -13.65
N ASP A 59 -4.17 -1.91 -14.59
CA ASP A 59 -3.89 -2.14 -16.02
C ASP A 59 -2.73 -1.27 -16.53
N GLU A 60 -2.64 -0.01 -16.09
CA GLU A 60 -1.49 0.86 -16.35
C GLU A 60 -0.20 0.30 -15.69
N LEU A 61 -0.29 -0.10 -14.42
CA LEU A 61 0.86 -0.61 -13.67
C LEU A 61 1.39 -1.95 -14.21
N LYS A 62 0.56 -2.81 -14.76
CA LYS A 62 1.01 -4.07 -15.40
C LYS A 62 1.99 -3.82 -16.54
N GLN A 63 1.82 -2.74 -17.29
CA GLN A 63 2.77 -2.35 -18.36
C GLN A 63 4.12 -1.97 -17.74
N VAL A 64 4.10 -1.12 -16.70
CA VAL A 64 5.31 -0.71 -15.96
C VAL A 64 6.03 -1.92 -15.34
N ILE A 65 5.27 -2.84 -14.75
CA ILE A 65 5.80 -4.07 -14.13
C ILE A 65 6.51 -4.95 -15.17
N THR A 66 5.92 -5.09 -16.35
CA THR A 66 6.49 -5.93 -17.44
C THR A 66 7.87 -5.43 -17.88
N GLU A 67 8.12 -4.13 -17.83
CA GLU A 67 9.42 -3.52 -18.18
C GLU A 67 10.42 -3.51 -17.01
N SER A 68 10.00 -3.98 -15.84
CA SER A 68 10.80 -3.91 -14.62
C SER A 68 11.53 -5.23 -14.34
N GLN A 69 12.76 -5.15 -13.90
CA GLN A 69 13.54 -6.31 -13.43
C GLN A 69 13.15 -6.71 -12.00
N SER A 70 12.74 -5.72 -11.20
CA SER A 70 12.28 -5.89 -9.82
C SER A 70 11.33 -4.76 -9.47
N VAL A 71 10.34 -5.04 -8.63
CA VAL A 71 9.34 -4.09 -8.18
C VAL A 71 9.25 -4.09 -6.65
N ALA A 72 9.28 -2.90 -6.05
CA ALA A 72 8.88 -2.68 -4.67
C ALA A 72 7.43 -2.14 -4.65
N LEU A 73 6.45 -2.98 -4.33
CA LEU A 73 5.06 -2.56 -4.12
C LEU A 73 4.87 -2.17 -2.66
N VAL A 74 4.63 -0.88 -2.40
CA VAL A 74 4.56 -0.31 -1.04
C VAL A 74 3.14 0.12 -0.72
N HIS A 75 2.48 -0.62 0.15
CA HIS A 75 1.17 -0.29 0.72
C HIS A 75 1.33 0.67 1.88
N ASN A 76 1.29 1.98 1.57
CA ASN A 76 1.46 3.06 2.55
C ASN A 76 0.16 3.87 2.76
N ALA A 77 -0.75 3.93 1.78
CA ALA A 77 -1.99 4.68 1.92
C ALA A 77 -2.77 4.25 3.17
N CYS A 78 -3.15 5.21 3.98
CA CYS A 78 -3.83 4.94 5.24
C CYS A 78 -4.67 6.14 5.68
N GLN A 79 -5.83 5.86 6.24
CA GLN A 79 -6.65 6.81 7.02
C GLN A 79 -6.47 6.52 8.51
N MET A 80 -6.17 7.56 9.28
CA MET A 80 -6.19 7.51 10.74
C MET A 80 -7.33 8.41 11.24
N ARG A 81 -8.24 7.83 12.00
CA ARG A 81 -9.36 8.53 12.63
C ARG A 81 -9.20 8.48 14.15
N LYS A 82 -9.70 9.54 14.82
CA LYS A 82 -9.85 9.53 16.27
C LYS A 82 -11.25 9.03 16.58
N ASP A 83 -11.34 7.82 17.08
CA ASP A 83 -12.59 7.14 17.39
C ASP A 83 -12.42 6.16 18.57
N SER A 84 -13.54 5.69 19.09
CA SER A 84 -13.58 4.73 20.20
C SER A 84 -14.61 3.63 19.91
N THR A 85 -14.58 2.56 20.71
CA THR A 85 -15.52 1.43 20.59
C THR A 85 -16.98 1.87 20.58
N SER A 86 -17.35 2.90 21.35
CA SER A 86 -18.72 3.39 21.45
C SER A 86 -19.09 4.43 20.39
N GLN A 87 -18.11 5.03 19.71
CA GLN A 87 -18.31 6.12 18.74
C GLN A 87 -18.10 5.70 17.29
N CYS A 88 -17.32 4.65 17.06
CA CYS A 88 -17.06 4.16 15.71
C CYS A 88 -18.28 3.43 15.18
N THR A 89 -18.98 4.05 14.22
CA THR A 89 -20.09 3.39 13.53
C THR A 89 -19.58 2.29 12.61
N SER A 90 -20.45 1.32 12.28
CA SER A 90 -20.10 0.27 11.31
C SER A 90 -19.73 0.82 9.95
N GLU A 91 -20.34 1.92 9.52
CA GLU A 91 -20.01 2.63 8.27
C GLU A 91 -18.62 3.23 8.34
N SER A 92 -18.31 3.98 9.40
CA SER A 92 -16.98 4.56 9.62
C SER A 92 -15.87 3.52 9.68
N LEU A 93 -16.16 2.36 10.30
CA LEU A 93 -15.20 1.25 10.32
C LEU A 93 -14.97 0.67 8.91
N ARG A 94 -16.06 0.46 8.13
CA ARG A 94 -15.92 -0.04 6.74
C ARG A 94 -15.08 0.92 5.89
N GLU A 95 -15.34 2.23 5.95
CA GLU A 95 -14.57 3.23 5.22
C GLU A 95 -13.07 3.23 5.59
N ALA A 96 -12.77 3.09 6.89
CA ALA A 96 -11.37 3.01 7.32
C ALA A 96 -10.70 1.73 6.82
N LEU A 97 -11.39 0.59 6.88
CA LEU A 97 -10.86 -0.69 6.38
C LEU A 97 -10.74 -0.70 4.86
N GLU A 98 -11.62 -0.02 4.15
CA GLU A 98 -11.56 0.09 2.69
C GLU A 98 -10.21 0.64 2.22
N VAL A 99 -9.81 1.79 2.75
CA VAL A 99 -8.51 2.39 2.40
C VAL A 99 -7.33 1.62 2.98
N ASN A 100 -7.42 1.21 4.26
CA ASN A 100 -6.26 0.71 5.00
C ASN A 100 -5.96 -0.77 4.75
N LEU A 101 -6.93 -1.53 4.23
CA LEU A 101 -6.81 -2.98 4.09
C LEU A 101 -7.33 -3.48 2.74
N VAL A 102 -8.58 -3.17 2.36
CA VAL A 102 -9.22 -3.75 1.17
C VAL A 102 -8.51 -3.28 -0.09
N ALA A 103 -8.15 -2.00 -0.17
CA ALA A 103 -7.38 -1.46 -1.30
C ALA A 103 -6.03 -2.18 -1.51
N ALA A 104 -5.32 -2.49 -0.42
CA ALA A 104 -4.07 -3.25 -0.51
C ALA A 104 -4.32 -4.66 -1.04
N ASN A 105 -5.39 -5.32 -0.59
CA ASN A 105 -5.80 -6.63 -1.11
C ASN A 105 -6.16 -6.57 -2.60
N SER A 106 -6.92 -5.57 -3.04
CA SER A 106 -7.34 -5.41 -4.44
C SER A 106 -6.14 -5.20 -5.37
N LEU A 107 -5.14 -4.40 -4.94
CA LEU A 107 -3.88 -4.23 -5.66
C LEU A 107 -3.08 -5.53 -5.70
N ASN A 108 -2.96 -6.25 -4.58
CA ASN A 108 -2.28 -7.54 -4.52
C ASN A 108 -2.91 -8.55 -5.48
N GLN A 109 -4.23 -8.70 -5.44
CA GLN A 109 -4.97 -9.63 -6.29
C GLN A 109 -4.67 -9.42 -7.78
N GLN A 110 -4.57 -8.16 -8.20
CA GLN A 110 -4.41 -7.81 -9.61
C GLN A 110 -2.94 -7.75 -10.06
N LEU A 111 -1.99 -7.50 -9.16
CA LEU A 111 -0.59 -7.23 -9.52
C LEU A 111 0.37 -8.36 -9.18
N LEU A 112 0.13 -9.17 -8.11
CA LEU A 112 1.11 -10.17 -7.64
C LEU A 112 1.52 -11.17 -8.72
N GLY A 113 0.58 -11.62 -9.55
CA GLY A 113 0.86 -12.56 -10.64
C GLY A 113 1.74 -11.99 -11.77
N HIS A 114 1.94 -10.67 -11.79
CA HIS A 114 2.77 -9.98 -12.79
C HIS A 114 4.13 -9.55 -12.24
N LEU A 115 4.33 -9.60 -10.91
CA LEU A 115 5.60 -9.17 -10.30
C LEU A 115 6.75 -10.09 -10.70
N PRO A 116 7.89 -9.53 -11.14
CA PRO A 116 9.11 -10.31 -11.37
C PRO A 116 9.58 -11.03 -10.09
N ARG A 117 10.28 -12.13 -10.24
CA ARG A 117 11.06 -12.70 -9.14
C ARG A 117 12.03 -11.62 -8.61
N SER A 118 12.36 -11.64 -7.36
CA SER A 118 13.17 -10.61 -6.67
C SER A 118 12.41 -9.30 -6.39
N SER A 119 11.09 -9.28 -6.56
CA SER A 119 10.23 -8.17 -6.12
C SER A 119 9.91 -8.26 -4.63
N SER A 120 9.39 -7.17 -4.09
CA SER A 120 8.94 -7.11 -2.69
C SER A 120 7.58 -6.44 -2.57
N VAL A 121 6.79 -6.91 -1.60
CA VAL A 121 5.54 -6.29 -1.16
C VAL A 121 5.72 -5.81 0.27
N LEU A 122 5.72 -4.49 0.45
CA LEU A 122 6.00 -3.83 1.71
C LEU A 122 4.72 -3.19 2.26
N TYR A 123 4.40 -3.50 3.49
CA TYR A 123 3.24 -2.93 4.19
C TYR A 123 3.73 -1.96 5.25
N ILE A 124 3.28 -0.70 5.18
CA ILE A 124 3.63 0.28 6.21
C ILE A 124 2.74 0.04 7.44
N GLY A 125 3.34 -0.58 8.43
CA GLY A 125 2.72 -0.92 9.70
C GLY A 125 2.61 0.25 10.65
N SER A 126 2.61 -0.08 11.93
CA SER A 126 2.59 0.85 13.06
C SER A 126 2.96 0.07 14.31
N THR A 127 3.41 0.75 15.36
CA THR A 127 3.44 0.15 16.70
C THR A 127 2.05 -0.33 17.14
N LEU A 128 0.99 0.24 16.55
CA LEU A 128 -0.40 -0.18 16.76
C LEU A 128 -0.82 -1.40 15.92
N SER A 129 0.11 -2.05 15.23
CA SER A 129 -0.11 -3.39 14.66
C SER A 129 -0.05 -4.51 15.71
N GLU A 130 0.51 -4.21 16.90
CA GLU A 130 0.69 -5.16 18.00
C GLU A 130 0.19 -4.62 19.34
N LYS A 131 -0.12 -3.31 19.42
CA LYS A 131 -0.56 -2.61 20.62
C LYS A 131 -1.87 -1.86 20.35
N ALA A 132 -2.53 -1.42 21.41
CA ALA A 132 -3.69 -0.56 21.33
C ALA A 132 -3.50 0.69 22.19
N VAL A 133 -4.09 1.81 21.74
CA VAL A 133 -4.17 3.05 22.51
C VAL A 133 -5.60 3.59 22.46
N PRO A 134 -6.06 4.28 23.49
CA PRO A 134 -7.38 4.91 23.48
C PRO A 134 -7.54 5.91 22.32
N GLY A 135 -8.74 6.04 21.79
CA GLY A 135 -9.06 7.02 20.76
C GLY A 135 -8.56 6.66 19.35
N SER A 136 -8.23 5.40 19.07
CA SER A 136 -7.73 4.94 17.78
C SER A 136 -8.32 3.59 17.36
N PHE A 137 -9.59 3.35 17.67
CA PHE A 137 -10.23 2.04 17.56
C PHE A 137 -10.17 1.46 16.13
N SER A 138 -10.69 2.18 15.12
CA SER A 138 -10.68 1.71 13.73
C SER A 138 -9.27 1.57 13.17
N TYR A 139 -8.36 2.49 13.55
CA TYR A 139 -6.98 2.44 13.11
C TYR A 139 -6.23 1.23 13.68
N VAL A 140 -6.38 0.94 14.98
CA VAL A 140 -5.80 -0.25 15.63
C VAL A 140 -6.28 -1.53 14.94
N ILE A 141 -7.57 -1.66 14.69
CA ILE A 141 -8.15 -2.80 13.97
C ILE A 141 -7.49 -2.95 12.60
N SER A 142 -7.41 -1.87 11.83
CA SER A 142 -6.83 -1.91 10.48
C SER A 142 -5.36 -2.31 10.48
N LYS A 143 -4.57 -1.85 11.45
CA LYS A 143 -3.13 -2.15 11.53
C LYS A 143 -2.85 -3.58 12.02
N HIS A 144 -3.67 -4.12 12.93
CA HIS A 144 -3.61 -5.55 13.27
C HIS A 144 -4.00 -6.44 12.09
N ALA A 145 -5.05 -6.06 11.34
CA ALA A 145 -5.47 -6.78 10.15
C ALA A 145 -4.39 -6.74 9.06
N LEU A 146 -3.72 -5.60 8.86
CA LEU A 146 -2.62 -5.46 7.90
C LEU A 146 -1.43 -6.36 8.24
N LEU A 147 -1.09 -6.52 9.52
CA LEU A 147 -0.08 -7.48 9.97
C LEU A 147 -0.50 -8.92 9.63
N GLY A 148 -1.77 -9.25 9.85
CA GLY A 148 -2.34 -10.55 9.46
C GLY A 148 -2.24 -10.79 7.95
N MET A 149 -2.59 -9.79 7.14
CA MET A 149 -2.49 -9.84 5.68
C MET A 149 -1.04 -10.09 5.24
N MET A 150 -0.07 -9.36 5.80
CA MET A 150 1.35 -9.55 5.47
C MET A 150 1.80 -10.98 5.78
N ARG A 151 1.44 -11.51 6.96
CA ARG A 151 1.80 -12.88 7.38
C ARG A 151 1.18 -13.94 6.45
N ALA A 152 -0.08 -13.79 6.06
CA ALA A 152 -0.74 -14.67 5.11
C ALA A 152 -0.06 -14.61 3.74
N SER A 153 0.18 -13.40 3.21
CA SER A 153 0.89 -13.21 1.94
C SER A 153 2.28 -13.83 1.95
N CYS A 154 2.99 -13.76 3.08
CA CYS A 154 4.30 -14.40 3.23
C CYS A 154 4.22 -15.92 3.03
N GLN A 155 3.19 -16.57 3.57
CA GLN A 155 3.00 -18.02 3.38
C GLN A 155 2.61 -18.36 1.94
N ASP A 156 1.66 -17.61 1.37
CA ASP A 156 1.16 -17.85 0.00
C ASP A 156 2.24 -17.63 -1.07
N LEU A 157 3.19 -16.72 -0.81
CA LEU A 157 4.27 -16.38 -1.74
C LEU A 157 5.56 -17.16 -1.51
N MET A 158 5.56 -18.15 -0.61
CA MET A 158 6.75 -19.00 -0.40
C MET A 158 7.20 -19.68 -1.70
N GLY A 159 8.50 -19.56 -2.03
CA GLY A 159 9.09 -20.10 -3.24
C GLY A 159 8.84 -19.29 -4.52
N SER A 160 8.00 -18.27 -4.51
CA SER A 160 7.77 -17.38 -5.66
C SER A 160 8.98 -16.50 -5.99
N GLY A 161 9.83 -16.22 -5.02
CA GLY A 161 10.92 -15.24 -5.12
C GLY A 161 10.47 -13.81 -4.85
N ILE A 162 9.25 -13.62 -4.35
CA ILE A 162 8.72 -12.32 -3.89
C ILE A 162 8.85 -12.25 -2.37
N HIS A 163 9.48 -11.20 -1.87
CA HIS A 163 9.62 -10.94 -0.44
C HIS A 163 8.44 -10.14 0.10
N THR A 164 7.99 -10.43 1.31
CA THR A 164 6.97 -9.63 2.01
C THR A 164 7.49 -9.16 3.36
N ALA A 165 7.20 -7.90 3.71
CA ALA A 165 7.54 -7.35 5.02
C ALA A 165 6.52 -6.33 5.50
N LEU A 166 6.39 -6.20 6.82
CA LEU A 166 5.73 -5.08 7.48
C LEU A 166 6.82 -4.21 8.12
N ILE A 167 6.78 -2.92 7.84
CA ILE A 167 7.78 -1.93 8.26
C ILE A 167 7.14 -0.95 9.24
#